data_e13c9b9f29caceeabade2621f60c2b5d
#
_entry.id   e13c9b9f29caceeabade2621f60c2b5d
#
_cell.length_a   1.000
_cell.length_b   1.000
_cell.length_c   1.000
_cell.angle_alpha   90.00
_cell.angle_beta   90.00
_cell.angle_gamma   90.00
#
_symmetry.space_group_name_H-M   'P 1'
#
loop_
_entity.id
_entity.type
_entity.pdbx_description
1 polymer ?
#
loop_
_entity_poly.entity_id
_entity_poly.type
_entity_poly.pdbx_seq_one_letter_code
_entity_poly.pdbx_strand_id
1 'polypeptide(L)'
;MKTLQQLYKNGIVVFIQTPNAAQAAPLAQALQAGGLSCVLTSFDAPGAEAFIRASSSFLLAGAGNIRTPQEAQHALKAGAGFIISADVNPEIIRLCAEKNIPALPECRTSADVQAAAGLGLTAVSFSPDGANGPAALNALCADFPDMRFFISGGVTADTMNAYLSHKAVLACAVEGIVNNPPAEQDAAAVTRRAKEAVLKMLAFELRHVGINTPDAQTADETAGAFEKLFGFKKEDRGGAYFAADYIEVMKKQFYGTHGHIAVAAANVDRAAYQLERAGARFNWDSAGYNPDGRLRVVYLQDEIGGFAVHILQK
;
A
#
# COMPACT_ATOMS: atom_id res chain seq x y z
N MET A 1 4.86 4.86 -15.95
CA MET A 1 4.93 5.55 -14.63
C MET A 1 3.60 5.57 -13.87
N LYS A 2 2.49 5.97 -14.49
CA LYS A 2 1.18 6.08 -13.80
C LYS A 2 0.69 4.77 -13.15
N THR A 3 0.83 3.64 -13.85
CA THR A 3 0.41 2.30 -13.34
C THR A 3 1.24 1.83 -12.15
N LEU A 4 2.58 1.98 -12.18
CA LEU A 4 3.43 1.62 -11.03
C LEU A 4 3.10 2.45 -9.79
N GLN A 5 2.80 3.75 -9.97
CA GLN A 5 2.35 4.61 -8.89
C GLN A 5 0.98 4.17 -8.34
N GLN A 6 0.06 3.73 -9.20
CA GLN A 6 -1.22 3.19 -8.77
C GLN A 6 -1.06 1.90 -7.99
N LEU A 7 -0.19 0.97 -8.42
CA LEU A 7 0.16 -0.24 -7.67
C LEU A 7 0.74 0.11 -6.30
N TYR A 8 1.68 1.06 -6.23
CA TYR A 8 2.26 1.50 -4.97
C TYR A 8 1.22 2.06 -3.99
N LYS A 9 0.35 2.96 -4.46
CA LYS A 9 -0.70 3.57 -3.63
C LYS A 9 -1.73 2.55 -3.14
N ASN A 10 -2.10 1.58 -3.98
CA ASN A 10 -3.00 0.51 -3.56
C ASN A 10 -2.33 -0.45 -2.56
N GLY A 11 -1.07 -0.80 -2.74
CA GLY A 11 -0.32 -1.76 -1.92
C GLY A 11 -0.81 -3.19 -2.04
N ILE A 12 -2.12 -3.41 -2.19
CA ILE A 12 -2.76 -4.71 -2.35
C ILE A 12 -3.26 -4.86 -3.78
N VAL A 13 -2.89 -5.97 -4.41
CA VAL A 13 -3.45 -6.48 -5.66
C VAL A 13 -4.13 -7.81 -5.35
N VAL A 14 -5.42 -7.90 -5.57
CA VAL A 14 -6.18 -9.12 -5.23
C VAL A 14 -5.89 -10.22 -6.23
N PHE A 15 -5.34 -11.34 -5.78
CA PHE A 15 -5.10 -12.47 -6.65
C PHE A 15 -6.37 -13.28 -6.86
N ILE A 16 -6.74 -13.47 -8.13
CA ILE A 16 -7.92 -14.21 -8.57
C ILE A 16 -7.47 -15.53 -9.17
N GLN A 17 -7.60 -16.60 -8.43
CA GLN A 17 -7.11 -17.92 -8.83
C GLN A 17 -8.01 -18.59 -9.88
N THR A 18 -9.34 -18.45 -9.74
CA THR A 18 -10.31 -18.98 -10.71
C THR A 18 -11.15 -17.82 -11.29
N PRO A 19 -10.63 -17.18 -12.35
CA PRO A 19 -11.31 -16.02 -12.93
C PRO A 19 -12.60 -16.41 -13.65
N ASN A 20 -13.67 -15.61 -13.42
CA ASN A 20 -14.95 -15.76 -14.09
C ASN A 20 -15.43 -14.40 -14.61
N ALA A 21 -15.51 -14.27 -15.93
CA ALA A 21 -15.89 -13.03 -16.58
C ALA A 21 -17.30 -12.53 -16.19
N ALA A 22 -18.26 -13.42 -15.95
CA ALA A 22 -19.61 -13.06 -15.53
C ALA A 22 -19.66 -12.41 -14.13
N GLN A 23 -18.64 -12.67 -13.31
CA GLN A 23 -18.54 -12.10 -11.95
C GLN A 23 -17.64 -10.85 -11.89
N ALA A 24 -17.02 -10.44 -12.99
CA ALA A 24 -16.06 -9.34 -13.00
C ALA A 24 -16.66 -8.02 -12.46
N ALA A 25 -17.85 -7.62 -12.93
CA ALA A 25 -18.48 -6.38 -12.49
C ALA A 25 -18.94 -6.40 -11.01
N PRO A 26 -19.70 -7.41 -10.52
CA PRO A 26 -20.07 -7.45 -9.11
C PRO A 26 -18.85 -7.61 -8.19
N LEU A 27 -17.83 -8.36 -8.60
CA LEU A 27 -16.59 -8.46 -7.86
C LEU A 27 -15.85 -7.11 -7.77
N ALA A 28 -15.77 -6.38 -8.89
CA ALA A 28 -15.18 -5.05 -8.93
C ALA A 28 -15.87 -4.09 -7.96
N GLN A 29 -17.20 -4.07 -7.95
CA GLN A 29 -17.99 -3.24 -7.02
C GLN A 29 -17.70 -3.61 -5.56
N ALA A 30 -17.68 -4.89 -5.23
CA ALA A 30 -17.41 -5.36 -3.86
C ALA A 30 -15.98 -5.00 -3.41
N LEU A 31 -14.97 -5.17 -4.28
CA LEU A 31 -13.59 -4.81 -3.99
C LEU A 31 -13.43 -3.30 -3.81
N GLN A 32 -14.03 -2.49 -4.71
CA GLN A 32 -13.99 -1.03 -4.62
C GLN A 32 -14.66 -0.50 -3.35
N ALA A 33 -15.80 -1.08 -2.97
CA ALA A 33 -16.47 -0.77 -1.70
C ALA A 33 -15.60 -1.14 -0.47
N GLY A 34 -14.69 -2.10 -0.65
CA GLY A 34 -13.67 -2.48 0.34
C GLY A 34 -12.37 -1.69 0.27
N GLY A 35 -12.24 -0.71 -0.65
CA GLY A 35 -11.04 0.12 -0.81
C GLY A 35 -10.01 -0.44 -1.81
N LEU A 36 -10.27 -1.56 -2.50
CA LEU A 36 -9.34 -2.19 -3.44
C LEU A 36 -9.76 -1.94 -4.88
N SER A 37 -8.78 -1.73 -5.77
CA SER A 37 -9.03 -1.44 -7.19
C SER A 37 -8.05 -2.12 -8.15
N CYS A 38 -7.25 -3.07 -7.66
CA CYS A 38 -6.27 -3.80 -8.45
C CYS A 38 -6.50 -5.31 -8.31
N VAL A 39 -6.46 -6.03 -9.42
CA VAL A 39 -6.57 -7.49 -9.47
C VAL A 39 -5.45 -8.08 -10.33
N LEU A 40 -5.09 -9.32 -10.05
CA LEU A 40 -4.14 -10.12 -10.83
C LEU A 40 -4.73 -11.51 -11.00
N THR A 41 -4.63 -12.08 -12.19
CA THR A 41 -4.91 -13.49 -12.42
C THR A 41 -3.80 -14.15 -13.23
N SER A 42 -3.56 -15.44 -13.00
CA SER A 42 -2.65 -16.21 -13.85
C SER A 42 -3.27 -16.38 -15.24
N PHE A 43 -2.51 -16.05 -16.29
CA PHE A 43 -3.06 -16.01 -17.65
C PHE A 43 -3.37 -17.40 -18.22
N ASP A 44 -2.71 -18.43 -17.71
CA ASP A 44 -2.97 -19.83 -18.03
C ASP A 44 -4.23 -20.40 -17.32
N ALA A 45 -4.83 -19.64 -16.39
CA ALA A 45 -6.07 -20.06 -15.76
C ALA A 45 -7.24 -19.99 -16.74
N PRO A 46 -8.12 -21.01 -16.78
CA PRO A 46 -9.30 -20.99 -17.64
C PRO A 46 -10.15 -19.74 -17.42
N GLY A 47 -10.46 -19.00 -18.49
CA GLY A 47 -11.27 -17.79 -18.46
C GLY A 47 -10.51 -16.49 -18.11
N ALA A 48 -9.18 -16.55 -17.89
CA ALA A 48 -8.36 -15.39 -17.53
C ALA A 48 -8.48 -14.22 -18.51
N GLU A 49 -8.36 -14.47 -19.83
CA GLU A 49 -8.49 -13.42 -20.85
C GLU A 49 -9.86 -12.74 -20.81
N ALA A 50 -10.93 -13.54 -20.72
CA ALA A 50 -12.30 -13.01 -20.66
C ALA A 50 -12.53 -12.23 -19.36
N PHE A 51 -11.97 -12.66 -18.23
CA PHE A 51 -12.04 -11.96 -16.96
C PHE A 51 -11.29 -10.62 -17.01
N ILE A 52 -10.06 -10.60 -17.54
CA ILE A 52 -9.28 -9.37 -17.70
C ILE A 52 -10.06 -8.36 -18.56
N ARG A 53 -10.61 -8.80 -19.68
CA ARG A 53 -11.42 -7.99 -20.58
C ARG A 53 -12.64 -7.38 -19.86
N ALA A 54 -13.35 -8.18 -19.08
CA ALA A 54 -14.53 -7.74 -18.37
C ALA A 54 -14.21 -6.82 -17.18
N SER A 55 -13.07 -7.01 -16.51
CA SER A 55 -12.69 -6.25 -15.31
C SER A 55 -11.89 -4.96 -15.62
N SER A 56 -11.24 -4.86 -16.78
CA SER A 56 -10.34 -3.74 -17.12
C SER A 56 -11.02 -2.37 -17.19
N SER A 57 -12.33 -2.31 -17.36
CA SER A 57 -13.11 -1.06 -17.32
C SER A 57 -13.40 -0.57 -15.90
N PHE A 58 -13.22 -1.40 -14.88
CA PHE A 58 -13.55 -1.10 -13.48
C PHE A 58 -12.32 -1.11 -12.58
N LEU A 59 -11.35 -1.99 -12.87
CA LEU A 59 -10.17 -2.27 -12.04
C LEU A 59 -8.90 -2.18 -12.87
N LEU A 60 -7.78 -1.93 -12.21
CA LEU A 60 -6.46 -2.19 -12.79
C LEU A 60 -6.24 -3.71 -12.77
N ALA A 61 -6.46 -4.34 -13.93
CA ALA A 61 -6.30 -5.79 -14.08
C ALA A 61 -4.90 -6.13 -14.60
N GLY A 62 -4.21 -7.06 -13.94
CA GLY A 62 -2.92 -7.61 -14.37
C GLY A 62 -3.06 -9.03 -14.90
N ALA A 63 -2.17 -9.40 -15.81
CA ALA A 63 -1.98 -10.78 -16.28
C ALA A 63 -0.65 -11.32 -15.77
N GLY A 64 -0.71 -12.40 -15.00
CA GLY A 64 0.46 -13.10 -14.45
C GLY A 64 0.81 -14.35 -15.22
N ASN A 65 2.00 -14.90 -14.95
CA ASN A 65 2.53 -16.12 -15.54
C ASN A 65 2.57 -16.11 -17.09
N ILE A 66 2.85 -14.94 -17.67
CA ILE A 66 3.01 -14.80 -19.13
C ILE A 66 4.35 -15.39 -19.55
N ARG A 67 4.32 -16.37 -20.45
CA ARG A 67 5.50 -17.15 -20.89
C ARG A 67 5.95 -16.83 -22.31
N THR A 68 5.03 -16.33 -23.14
CA THR A 68 5.30 -16.10 -24.55
C THR A 68 4.87 -14.71 -24.99
N PRO A 69 5.52 -14.12 -26.02
CA PRO A 69 5.08 -12.87 -26.61
C PRO A 69 3.63 -12.88 -27.12
N GLN A 70 3.15 -14.05 -27.57
CA GLN A 70 1.76 -14.23 -28.02
C GLN A 70 0.78 -14.10 -26.86
N GLU A 71 1.05 -14.73 -25.72
CA GLU A 71 0.24 -14.57 -24.50
C GLU A 71 0.24 -13.11 -24.04
N ALA A 72 1.39 -12.41 -24.06
CA ALA A 72 1.48 -11.00 -23.75
C ALA A 72 0.59 -10.17 -24.67
N GLN A 73 0.59 -10.41 -25.99
CA GLN A 73 -0.28 -9.72 -26.94
C GLN A 73 -1.76 -9.95 -26.65
N HIS A 74 -2.16 -11.17 -26.29
CA HIS A 74 -3.55 -11.49 -25.93
C HIS A 74 -3.96 -10.80 -24.65
N ALA A 75 -3.11 -10.84 -23.61
CA ALA A 75 -3.37 -10.15 -22.34
C ALA A 75 -3.49 -8.62 -22.53
N LEU A 76 -2.61 -8.01 -23.32
CA LEU A 76 -2.66 -6.58 -23.65
C LEU A 76 -3.91 -6.21 -24.45
N LYS A 77 -4.31 -7.04 -25.42
CA LYS A 77 -5.58 -6.85 -26.18
C LYS A 77 -6.81 -7.02 -25.29
N ALA A 78 -6.73 -7.87 -24.25
CA ALA A 78 -7.79 -8.02 -23.26
C ALA A 78 -7.90 -6.82 -22.32
N GLY A 79 -6.92 -5.92 -22.29
CA GLY A 79 -6.92 -4.72 -21.44
C GLY A 79 -6.10 -4.86 -20.17
N ALA A 80 -5.14 -5.80 -20.12
CA ALA A 80 -4.23 -5.87 -18.99
C ALA A 80 -3.44 -4.56 -18.84
N GLY A 81 -3.49 -3.98 -17.64
CA GLY A 81 -2.80 -2.73 -17.30
C GLY A 81 -1.37 -2.94 -16.78
N PHE A 82 -0.97 -4.17 -16.50
CA PHE A 82 0.40 -4.60 -16.22
C PHE A 82 0.55 -6.09 -16.50
N ILE A 83 1.78 -6.51 -16.79
CA ILE A 83 2.14 -7.90 -17.12
C ILE A 83 3.19 -8.40 -16.14
N ILE A 84 2.99 -9.61 -15.59
CA ILE A 84 4.02 -10.36 -14.87
C ILE A 84 4.41 -11.53 -15.77
N SER A 85 5.62 -11.48 -16.36
CA SER A 85 6.15 -12.60 -17.13
C SER A 85 6.84 -13.62 -16.24
N ALA A 86 6.83 -14.90 -16.63
CA ALA A 86 7.40 -15.99 -15.86
C ALA A 86 8.92 -15.89 -15.70
N ASP A 87 9.56 -15.12 -16.57
CA ASP A 87 11.00 -14.88 -16.63
C ASP A 87 11.32 -13.52 -17.25
N VAL A 88 12.61 -13.18 -17.32
CA VAL A 88 13.12 -11.97 -17.97
C VAL A 88 13.19 -12.19 -19.48
N ASN A 89 12.09 -11.95 -20.17
CA ASN A 89 11.97 -12.11 -21.62
C ASN A 89 12.00 -10.75 -22.33
N PRO A 90 13.07 -10.44 -23.13
CA PRO A 90 13.22 -9.15 -23.79
C PRO A 90 12.10 -8.82 -24.79
N GLU A 91 11.51 -9.81 -25.45
CA GLU A 91 10.42 -9.59 -26.41
C GLU A 91 9.13 -9.18 -25.71
N ILE A 92 8.80 -9.82 -24.58
CA ILE A 92 7.64 -9.46 -23.75
C ILE A 92 7.83 -8.05 -23.21
N ILE A 93 9.02 -7.73 -22.68
CA ILE A 93 9.35 -6.41 -22.13
C ILE A 93 9.20 -5.33 -23.23
N ARG A 94 9.72 -5.55 -24.43
CA ARG A 94 9.58 -4.64 -25.57
C ARG A 94 8.11 -4.41 -25.95
N LEU A 95 7.32 -5.47 -26.09
CA LEU A 95 5.89 -5.40 -26.42
C LEU A 95 5.11 -4.56 -25.39
N CYS A 96 5.40 -4.73 -24.11
CA CYS A 96 4.81 -3.95 -23.04
C CYS A 96 5.23 -2.48 -23.11
N ALA A 97 6.51 -2.21 -23.36
CA ALA A 97 7.05 -0.86 -23.49
C ALA A 97 6.42 -0.08 -24.65
N GLU A 98 6.21 -0.71 -25.83
CA GLU A 98 5.54 -0.14 -27.00
C GLU A 98 4.09 0.30 -26.68
N LYS A 99 3.46 -0.33 -25.70
CA LYS A 99 2.09 0.00 -25.23
C LYS A 99 2.06 0.88 -24.00
N ASN A 100 3.23 1.28 -23.47
CA ASN A 100 3.36 1.98 -22.17
C ASN A 100 2.74 1.22 -20.99
N ILE A 101 2.73 -0.09 -21.04
CA ILE A 101 2.27 -0.99 -19.99
C ILE A 101 3.48 -1.55 -19.23
N PRO A 102 3.52 -1.52 -17.90
CA PRO A 102 4.62 -2.11 -17.14
C PRO A 102 4.73 -3.62 -17.36
N ALA A 103 5.94 -4.08 -17.70
CA ALA A 103 6.35 -5.47 -17.57
C ALA A 103 7.08 -5.63 -16.22
N LEU A 104 6.68 -6.61 -15.43
CA LEU A 104 7.25 -6.98 -14.15
C LEU A 104 7.72 -8.45 -14.24
N PRO A 105 8.88 -8.72 -14.88
CA PRO A 105 9.35 -10.09 -15.00
C PRO A 105 9.60 -10.70 -13.63
N GLU A 106 9.29 -11.98 -13.48
CA GLU A 106 9.59 -12.75 -12.28
C GLU A 106 11.10 -12.92 -12.15
N CYS A 107 11.65 -12.42 -11.05
CA CYS A 107 13.07 -12.49 -10.71
C CYS A 107 13.23 -13.25 -9.40
N ARG A 108 14.00 -14.33 -9.41
CA ARG A 108 14.27 -15.19 -8.24
C ARG A 108 15.66 -15.03 -7.70
N THR A 109 16.58 -14.52 -8.52
CA THR A 109 17.99 -14.36 -8.20
C THR A 109 18.48 -12.94 -8.50
N SER A 110 19.61 -12.55 -7.91
CA SER A 110 20.29 -11.29 -8.25
C SER A 110 20.65 -11.22 -9.74
N ALA A 111 20.94 -12.36 -10.39
CA ALA A 111 21.22 -12.40 -11.82
C ALA A 111 20.00 -12.01 -12.67
N ASP A 112 18.80 -12.46 -12.28
CA ASP A 112 17.56 -12.09 -12.97
C ASP A 112 17.29 -10.59 -12.84
N VAL A 113 17.46 -10.04 -11.62
CA VAL A 113 17.28 -8.60 -11.36
C VAL A 113 18.29 -7.79 -12.16
N GLN A 114 19.56 -8.24 -12.22
CA GLN A 114 20.62 -7.62 -13.03
C GLN A 114 20.26 -7.62 -14.52
N ALA A 115 19.74 -8.74 -15.03
CA ALA A 115 19.31 -8.85 -16.44
C ALA A 115 18.14 -7.90 -16.72
N ALA A 116 17.14 -7.82 -15.84
CA ALA A 116 16.01 -6.92 -15.96
C ALA A 116 16.46 -5.44 -15.92
N ALA A 117 17.39 -5.07 -15.03
CA ALA A 117 17.98 -3.75 -14.95
C ALA A 117 18.76 -3.40 -16.23
N GLY A 118 19.50 -4.34 -16.81
CA GLY A 118 20.18 -4.20 -18.08
C GLY A 118 19.27 -3.92 -19.27
N LEU A 119 17.98 -4.29 -19.17
CA LEU A 119 16.94 -3.98 -20.15
C LEU A 119 16.19 -2.65 -19.81
N GLY A 120 16.66 -1.88 -18.84
CA GLY A 120 16.12 -0.58 -18.45
C GLY A 120 14.88 -0.66 -17.54
N LEU A 121 14.58 -1.81 -16.97
CA LEU A 121 13.46 -1.92 -16.00
C LEU A 121 13.87 -1.34 -14.64
N THR A 122 12.91 -0.67 -14.01
CA THR A 122 12.99 -0.14 -12.64
C THR A 122 12.08 -0.86 -11.67
N ALA A 123 11.36 -1.88 -12.15
CA ALA A 123 10.47 -2.69 -11.33
C ALA A 123 10.43 -4.13 -11.85
N VAL A 124 10.38 -5.08 -10.94
CA VAL A 124 10.30 -6.53 -11.22
C VAL A 124 9.30 -7.18 -10.28
N SER A 125 8.88 -8.41 -10.59
CA SER A 125 8.17 -9.29 -9.67
C SER A 125 9.17 -10.17 -8.92
N PHE A 126 8.85 -10.45 -7.65
CA PHE A 126 9.58 -11.38 -6.79
C PHE A 126 8.60 -12.31 -6.09
N SER A 127 8.78 -13.60 -6.25
CA SER A 127 8.00 -14.63 -5.57
C SER A 127 8.83 -15.20 -4.41
N PRO A 128 8.42 -14.95 -3.16
CA PRO A 128 9.15 -15.44 -2.00
C PRO A 128 8.99 -16.95 -1.84
N ASP A 129 10.10 -17.64 -1.63
CA ASP A 129 10.11 -19.06 -1.28
C ASP A 129 9.96 -19.22 0.24
N GLY A 130 8.73 -19.48 0.71
CA GLY A 130 8.44 -19.82 2.11
C GLY A 130 8.81 -18.72 3.13
N ALA A 131 9.16 -19.13 4.35
CA ALA A 131 9.38 -18.24 5.50
C ALA A 131 10.58 -17.27 5.36
N ASN A 132 11.51 -17.55 4.47
CA ASN A 132 12.72 -16.72 4.27
C ASN A 132 12.50 -15.58 3.26
N GLY A 133 11.31 -15.46 2.68
CA GLY A 133 11.00 -14.46 1.67
C GLY A 133 11.36 -13.01 2.01
N PRO A 134 11.02 -12.48 3.21
CA PRO A 134 11.42 -11.13 3.60
C PRO A 134 12.93 -10.91 3.67
N ALA A 135 13.70 -11.91 4.15
CA ALA A 135 15.15 -11.81 4.21
C ALA A 135 15.79 -11.84 2.82
N ALA A 136 15.29 -12.68 1.92
CA ALA A 136 15.72 -12.73 0.53
C ALA A 136 15.41 -11.42 -0.21
N LEU A 137 14.24 -10.84 0.00
CA LEU A 137 13.90 -9.52 -0.53
C LEU A 137 14.85 -8.44 -0.02
N ASN A 138 15.17 -8.42 1.27
CA ASN A 138 16.09 -7.44 1.85
C ASN A 138 17.48 -7.52 1.21
N ALA A 139 17.98 -8.73 0.93
CA ALA A 139 19.25 -8.93 0.22
C ALA A 139 19.20 -8.34 -1.21
N LEU A 140 18.13 -8.63 -1.98
CA LEU A 140 17.94 -8.06 -3.31
C LEU A 140 17.82 -6.53 -3.28
N CYS A 141 17.13 -5.97 -2.29
CA CYS A 141 17.01 -4.52 -2.14
C CYS A 141 18.34 -3.84 -1.77
N ALA A 142 19.24 -4.54 -1.06
CA ALA A 142 20.57 -4.03 -0.76
C ALA A 142 21.46 -4.01 -2.01
N ASP A 143 21.40 -5.07 -2.84
CA ASP A 143 22.14 -5.18 -4.07
C ASP A 143 21.62 -4.23 -5.18
N PHE A 144 20.31 -3.96 -5.18
CA PHE A 144 19.62 -3.16 -6.20
C PHE A 144 18.74 -2.05 -5.57
N PRO A 145 19.34 -1.01 -5.00
CA PRO A 145 18.62 0.02 -4.22
C PRO A 145 17.59 0.83 -5.03
N ASP A 146 17.75 0.92 -6.35
CA ASP A 146 16.86 1.65 -7.26
C ASP A 146 15.75 0.76 -7.85
N MET A 147 15.84 -0.57 -7.63
CA MET A 147 14.82 -1.51 -8.11
C MET A 147 13.61 -1.53 -7.19
N ARG A 148 12.43 -1.59 -7.79
CA ARG A 148 11.16 -1.76 -7.08
C ARG A 148 10.67 -3.19 -7.26
N PHE A 149 9.99 -3.71 -6.23
CA PHE A 149 9.54 -5.10 -6.21
C PHE A 149 8.02 -5.19 -6.09
N PHE A 150 7.42 -5.94 -6.97
CA PHE A 150 6.06 -6.45 -6.81
C PHE A 150 6.17 -7.85 -6.22
N ILE A 151 5.46 -8.13 -5.12
CA ILE A 151 5.54 -9.44 -4.47
C ILE A 151 4.38 -10.31 -4.94
N SER A 152 4.72 -11.46 -5.55
CA SER A 152 3.78 -12.44 -6.07
C SER A 152 3.93 -13.78 -5.34
N GLY A 153 2.79 -14.49 -5.17
CA GLY A 153 2.76 -15.85 -4.62
C GLY A 153 2.83 -15.95 -3.09
N GLY A 154 1.89 -16.71 -2.52
CA GLY A 154 1.89 -17.08 -1.10
C GLY A 154 1.66 -15.95 -0.09
N VAL A 155 1.29 -14.75 -0.53
CA VAL A 155 1.06 -13.61 0.35
C VAL A 155 -0.42 -13.51 0.74
N THR A 156 -0.68 -13.44 2.04
CA THR A 156 -2.02 -13.24 2.59
C THR A 156 -2.13 -11.86 3.25
N ALA A 157 -3.35 -11.48 3.64
CA ALA A 157 -3.57 -10.25 4.40
C ALA A 157 -2.81 -10.21 5.75
N ASP A 158 -2.44 -11.36 6.31
CA ASP A 158 -1.69 -11.44 7.56
C ASP A 158 -0.17 -11.33 7.36
N THR A 159 0.34 -11.72 6.20
CA THR A 159 1.79 -11.75 5.92
C THR A 159 2.28 -10.57 5.07
N MET A 160 1.39 -9.85 4.39
CA MET A 160 1.78 -8.80 3.44
C MET A 160 2.62 -7.68 4.04
N ASN A 161 2.41 -7.32 5.32
CA ASN A 161 3.15 -6.22 5.95
C ASN A 161 4.63 -6.55 6.20
N ALA A 162 5.00 -7.83 6.23
CA ALA A 162 6.40 -8.24 6.24
C ALA A 162 7.16 -7.77 4.99
N TYR A 163 6.44 -7.55 3.88
CA TYR A 163 6.98 -7.03 2.62
C TYR A 163 6.65 -5.54 2.43
N LEU A 164 5.39 -5.14 2.63
CA LEU A 164 4.92 -3.78 2.35
C LEU A 164 5.56 -2.70 3.22
N SER A 165 6.15 -3.06 4.37
CA SER A 165 6.96 -2.17 5.20
C SER A 165 8.28 -1.76 4.52
N HIS A 166 8.80 -2.55 3.59
CA HIS A 166 10.01 -2.22 2.87
C HIS A 166 9.76 -1.16 1.78
N LYS A 167 10.57 -0.09 1.77
CA LYS A 167 10.40 1.07 0.87
C LYS A 167 10.43 0.73 -0.62
N ALA A 168 11.13 -0.33 -1.02
CA ALA A 168 11.25 -0.77 -2.41
C ALA A 168 10.02 -1.55 -2.89
N VAL A 169 9.08 -1.94 -2.00
CA VAL A 169 7.93 -2.75 -2.39
C VAL A 169 6.79 -1.89 -2.94
N LEU A 170 6.41 -2.18 -4.19
CA LEU A 170 5.28 -1.54 -4.86
C LEU A 170 3.95 -2.02 -4.31
N ALA A 171 3.73 -3.33 -4.36
CA ALA A 171 2.49 -3.98 -3.95
C ALA A 171 2.72 -5.47 -3.74
N CYS A 172 1.74 -6.13 -3.11
CA CYS A 172 1.68 -7.58 -2.99
C CYS A 172 0.43 -8.13 -3.70
N ALA A 173 0.58 -9.24 -4.42
CA ALA A 173 -0.54 -10.08 -4.85
C ALA A 173 -1.06 -10.84 -3.62
N VAL A 174 -2.23 -10.45 -3.12
CA VAL A 174 -2.78 -10.98 -1.87
C VAL A 174 -3.86 -12.01 -2.16
N GLU A 175 -3.67 -13.20 -1.60
CA GLU A 175 -4.59 -14.33 -1.69
C GLU A 175 -5.64 -14.31 -0.57
N GLY A 176 -6.75 -15.05 -0.76
CA GLY A 176 -7.76 -15.28 0.27
C GLY A 176 -8.79 -14.15 0.46
N ILE A 177 -8.67 -13.02 -0.24
CA ILE A 177 -9.71 -11.97 -0.24
C ILE A 177 -10.95 -12.44 -1.00
N VAL A 178 -10.72 -13.16 -2.08
CA VAL A 178 -11.74 -13.79 -2.92
C VAL A 178 -11.64 -15.30 -2.75
N ASN A 179 -12.76 -15.98 -2.47
CA ASN A 179 -12.75 -17.44 -2.29
C ASN A 179 -12.65 -18.17 -3.63
N ASN A 180 -12.12 -19.39 -3.59
CA ASN A 180 -12.10 -20.35 -4.68
C ASN A 180 -12.92 -21.60 -4.30
N PRO A 181 -13.80 -22.09 -5.19
CA PRO A 181 -14.24 -21.49 -6.46
C PRO A 181 -15.18 -20.29 -6.26
N PRO A 182 -15.27 -19.38 -7.25
CA PRO A 182 -16.06 -18.15 -7.14
C PRO A 182 -17.59 -18.35 -7.23
N ALA A 183 -18.09 -19.56 -7.31
CA ALA A 183 -19.48 -19.86 -7.65
C ALA A 183 -20.53 -19.26 -6.70
N GLU A 184 -20.16 -18.91 -5.46
CA GLU A 184 -21.08 -18.34 -4.45
C GLU A 184 -20.37 -17.21 -3.66
N GLN A 185 -19.86 -16.20 -4.37
CA GLN A 185 -19.26 -15.09 -3.65
C GLN A 185 -20.33 -14.12 -3.15
N ASP A 186 -20.56 -14.16 -1.86
CA ASP A 186 -21.26 -13.08 -1.17
C ASP A 186 -20.45 -11.77 -1.32
N ALA A 187 -21.00 -10.82 -2.06
CA ALA A 187 -20.37 -9.51 -2.28
C ALA A 187 -20.08 -8.78 -0.96
N ALA A 188 -20.94 -8.94 0.04
CA ALA A 188 -20.74 -8.36 1.37
C ALA A 188 -19.53 -8.99 2.07
N ALA A 189 -19.33 -10.30 1.94
CA ALA A 189 -18.16 -10.98 2.49
C ALA A 189 -16.86 -10.56 1.79
N VAL A 190 -16.87 -10.38 0.47
CA VAL A 190 -15.71 -9.84 -0.27
C VAL A 190 -15.40 -8.43 0.19
N THR A 191 -16.40 -7.56 0.28
CA THR A 191 -16.23 -6.18 0.77
C THR A 191 -15.64 -6.15 2.17
N ARG A 192 -16.13 -6.98 3.07
CA ARG A 192 -15.61 -7.07 4.44
C ARG A 192 -14.15 -7.50 4.46
N ARG A 193 -13.79 -8.60 3.77
CA ARG A 193 -12.40 -9.08 3.70
C ARG A 193 -11.46 -8.06 3.05
N ALA A 194 -11.92 -7.35 2.03
CA ALA A 194 -11.16 -6.27 1.41
C ALA A 194 -10.90 -5.12 2.39
N LYS A 195 -11.91 -4.66 3.14
CA LYS A 195 -11.74 -3.65 4.21
C LYS A 195 -10.77 -4.11 5.30
N GLU A 196 -10.92 -5.34 5.77
CA GLU A 196 -10.03 -5.93 6.77
C GLU A 196 -8.57 -5.98 6.27
N ALA A 197 -8.35 -6.38 5.02
CA ALA A 197 -7.02 -6.37 4.41
C ALA A 197 -6.43 -4.94 4.31
N VAL A 198 -7.24 -3.96 3.90
CA VAL A 198 -6.81 -2.54 3.87
C VAL A 198 -6.44 -2.05 5.27
N LEU A 199 -7.27 -2.31 6.29
CA LEU A 199 -6.96 -1.90 7.67
C LEU A 199 -5.69 -2.57 8.20
N LYS A 200 -5.49 -3.87 7.91
CA LYS A 200 -4.25 -4.58 8.25
C LYS A 200 -3.03 -3.97 7.54
N MET A 201 -3.14 -3.63 6.26
CA MET A 201 -2.07 -2.97 5.51
C MET A 201 -1.69 -1.62 6.12
N LEU A 202 -2.69 -0.81 6.48
CA LEU A 202 -2.46 0.52 7.04
C LEU A 202 -1.95 0.46 8.49
N ALA A 203 -2.36 -0.56 9.23
CA ALA A 203 -1.94 -0.84 10.60
C ALA A 203 -2.00 0.41 11.50
N PHE A 204 -3.14 1.11 11.47
CA PHE A 204 -3.32 2.32 12.26
C PHE A 204 -3.16 2.09 13.76
N GLU A 205 -2.51 3.05 14.43
CA GLU A 205 -2.24 3.02 15.86
C GLU A 205 -2.27 4.43 16.43
N LEU A 206 -2.89 4.63 17.58
CA LEU A 206 -2.81 5.90 18.29
C LEU A 206 -1.37 6.14 18.75
N ARG A 207 -0.76 7.24 18.31
CA ARG A 207 0.62 7.57 18.65
C ARG A 207 0.71 8.49 19.86
N HIS A 208 0.01 9.62 19.82
CA HIS A 208 -0.09 10.55 20.95
C HIS A 208 -1.33 11.45 20.84
N VAL A 209 -1.67 12.09 21.94
CA VAL A 209 -2.66 13.16 22.00
C VAL A 209 -1.93 14.46 22.32
N GLY A 210 -2.10 15.47 21.48
CA GLY A 210 -1.60 16.82 21.70
C GLY A 210 -2.62 17.68 22.41
N ILE A 211 -2.21 18.38 23.46
CA ILE A 211 -3.03 19.30 24.22
C ILE A 211 -2.52 20.72 23.95
N ASN A 212 -3.38 21.60 23.47
CA ASN A 212 -3.04 23.01 23.29
C ASN A 212 -3.05 23.74 24.63
N THR A 213 -2.03 24.57 24.90
CA THR A 213 -2.00 25.49 26.00
C THR A 213 -1.70 26.93 25.52
N PRO A 214 -2.04 27.98 26.27
CA PRO A 214 -1.80 29.33 25.84
C PRO A 214 -0.31 29.73 25.83
N ASP A 215 0.49 29.12 26.71
CA ASP A 215 1.90 29.46 26.89
C ASP A 215 2.75 28.31 27.47
N ALA A 216 4.05 28.51 27.50
CA ALA A 216 5.01 27.54 27.97
C ALA A 216 4.90 27.21 29.46
N GLN A 217 4.48 28.17 30.30
CA GLN A 217 4.30 27.94 31.72
C GLN A 217 3.13 26.99 31.97
N THR A 218 1.98 27.26 31.36
CA THR A 218 0.80 26.38 31.44
C THR A 218 1.11 24.98 30.89
N ALA A 219 1.91 24.92 29.82
CA ALA A 219 2.37 23.60 29.27
C ALA A 219 3.25 22.84 30.26
N ASP A 220 4.16 23.53 30.93
CA ASP A 220 5.05 22.95 31.94
C ASP A 220 4.25 22.38 33.13
N GLU A 221 3.32 23.21 33.67
CA GLU A 221 2.42 22.80 34.74
C GLU A 221 1.54 21.63 34.39
N THR A 222 0.99 21.63 33.17
CA THR A 222 0.14 20.54 32.66
C THR A 222 0.93 19.23 32.50
N ALA A 223 2.09 19.26 31.87
CA ALA A 223 2.95 18.09 31.73
C ALA A 223 3.47 17.59 33.07
N GLY A 224 3.80 18.52 33.99
CA GLY A 224 4.20 18.22 35.37
C GLY A 224 3.09 17.53 36.18
N ALA A 225 1.82 17.87 35.93
CA ALA A 225 0.68 17.18 36.56
C ALA A 225 0.60 15.71 36.13
N PHE A 226 0.81 15.39 34.83
CA PHE A 226 0.89 14.02 34.35
C PHE A 226 2.08 13.25 34.98
N GLU A 227 3.23 13.89 35.10
CA GLU A 227 4.38 13.29 35.76
C GLU A 227 4.10 12.99 37.24
N LYS A 228 3.55 13.96 37.96
CA LYS A 228 3.24 13.85 39.42
C LYS A 228 2.19 12.78 39.70
N LEU A 229 1.13 12.71 38.89
CA LEU A 229 -0.02 11.82 39.17
C LEU A 229 0.15 10.42 38.62
N PHE A 230 0.80 10.29 37.46
CA PHE A 230 0.87 9.03 36.71
C PHE A 230 2.29 8.50 36.52
N GLY A 231 3.31 9.26 36.93
CA GLY A 231 4.71 8.90 36.72
C GLY A 231 5.16 9.01 35.26
N PHE A 232 4.42 9.73 34.41
CA PHE A 232 4.78 9.96 33.01
C PHE A 232 5.90 10.98 32.94
N LYS A 233 7.13 10.52 32.79
CA LYS A 233 8.31 11.39 32.76
C LYS A 233 8.13 12.55 31.79
N LYS A 234 8.29 13.77 32.31
CA LYS A 234 8.23 14.99 31.50
C LYS A 234 9.55 15.21 30.76
N GLU A 235 9.47 15.48 29.48
CA GLU A 235 10.59 15.83 28.62
C GLU A 235 10.29 17.06 27.80
N ASP A 236 11.23 18.02 27.77
CA ASP A 236 11.15 19.18 26.89
C ASP A 236 11.63 18.79 25.48
N ARG A 237 10.75 18.87 24.48
CA ARG A 237 11.06 18.62 23.07
C ARG A 237 10.89 19.88 22.22
N GLY A 238 11.32 21.03 22.73
CA GLY A 238 11.32 22.32 22.03
C GLY A 238 9.94 22.98 22.00
N GLY A 239 9.11 22.68 21.00
CA GLY A 239 7.77 23.29 20.83
C GLY A 239 6.71 22.78 21.81
N ALA A 240 6.98 21.67 22.50
CA ALA A 240 6.07 21.00 23.41
C ALA A 240 6.82 20.34 24.57
N TYR A 241 6.11 20.07 25.67
CA TYR A 241 6.52 19.09 26.67
C TYR A 241 5.82 17.76 26.39
N PHE A 242 6.55 16.67 26.46
CA PHE A 242 5.99 15.31 26.42
C PHE A 242 5.87 14.75 27.84
N ALA A 243 4.73 14.20 28.18
CA ALA A 243 4.56 13.35 29.34
C ALA A 243 4.49 11.90 28.83
N ALA A 244 5.58 11.15 29.04
CA ALA A 244 5.93 9.94 28.32
C ALA A 244 5.90 10.21 26.79
N ASP A 245 5.57 9.17 25.97
CA ASP A 245 5.42 9.35 24.51
C ASP A 245 3.96 9.51 24.07
N TYR A 246 3.03 9.68 25.04
CA TYR A 246 1.59 9.62 24.78
C TYR A 246 0.90 10.98 24.82
N ILE A 247 1.39 11.92 25.63
CA ILE A 247 0.79 13.24 25.81
C ILE A 247 1.80 14.28 25.37
N GLU A 248 1.47 15.02 24.34
CA GLU A 248 2.23 16.18 23.85
C GLU A 248 1.55 17.46 24.29
N VAL A 249 2.15 18.22 25.19
CA VAL A 249 1.59 19.47 25.70
C VAL A 249 2.25 20.64 24.98
N MET A 250 1.50 21.27 24.06
CA MET A 250 1.99 22.36 23.21
C MET A 250 2.25 23.62 24.04
N LYS A 251 3.40 24.27 23.87
CA LYS A 251 3.79 25.50 24.55
C LYS A 251 3.08 26.76 24.01
N LYS A 252 2.20 26.59 23.03
CA LYS A 252 1.33 27.64 22.45
C LYS A 252 0.20 26.97 21.67
N GLN A 253 -0.82 27.72 21.35
CA GLN A 253 -1.88 27.25 20.47
C GLN A 253 -1.31 26.72 19.14
N PHE A 254 -1.71 25.53 18.77
CA PHE A 254 -1.37 24.86 17.52
C PHE A 254 -2.64 24.40 16.80
N TYR A 255 -2.53 23.47 15.84
CA TYR A 255 -3.70 22.94 15.12
C TYR A 255 -4.72 22.32 16.08
N GLY A 256 -6.00 22.48 15.71
CA GLY A 256 -7.16 21.96 16.44
C GLY A 256 -7.62 22.86 17.58
N THR A 257 -8.93 22.89 17.79
CA THR A 257 -9.56 23.70 18.88
C THR A 257 -9.06 23.23 20.25
N HIS A 258 -8.98 21.92 20.47
CA HIS A 258 -8.54 21.33 21.74
C HIS A 258 -7.10 20.82 21.70
N GLY A 259 -6.51 20.71 20.51
CA GLY A 259 -5.22 20.10 20.25
C GLY A 259 -5.28 19.13 19.07
N HIS A 260 -4.44 18.10 19.10
CA HIS A 260 -4.38 17.17 17.97
C HIS A 260 -4.30 15.70 18.43
N ILE A 261 -4.66 14.81 17.49
CA ILE A 261 -4.53 13.37 17.65
C ILE A 261 -3.60 12.86 16.55
N ALA A 262 -2.54 12.20 16.94
CA ALA A 262 -1.58 11.58 16.05
C ALA A 262 -1.91 10.09 15.83
N VAL A 263 -2.17 9.71 14.59
CA VAL A 263 -2.41 8.33 14.18
C VAL A 263 -1.23 7.85 13.34
N ALA A 264 -0.49 6.89 13.86
CA ALA A 264 0.60 6.27 13.12
C ALA A 264 0.06 5.26 12.08
N ALA A 265 0.70 5.21 10.92
CA ALA A 265 0.40 4.26 9.84
C ALA A 265 1.67 3.58 9.35
N ALA A 266 1.55 2.34 8.88
CA ALA A 266 2.67 1.61 8.30
C ALA A 266 3.25 2.28 7.03
N ASN A 267 2.42 3.02 6.29
CA ASN A 267 2.84 3.83 5.14
C ASN A 267 1.85 4.99 4.96
N VAL A 268 2.34 6.22 5.10
CA VAL A 268 1.50 7.43 5.07
C VAL A 268 0.95 7.73 3.68
N ASP A 269 1.71 7.45 2.60
CA ASP A 269 1.19 7.62 1.22
C ASP A 269 -0.02 6.72 0.95
N ARG A 270 0.04 5.45 1.39
CA ARG A 270 -1.08 4.50 1.27
C ARG A 270 -2.24 4.89 2.16
N ALA A 271 -1.95 5.35 3.39
CA ALA A 271 -2.97 5.82 4.32
C ALA A 271 -3.71 7.03 3.75
N ALA A 272 -3.00 8.04 3.27
CA ALA A 272 -3.60 9.22 2.64
C ALA A 272 -4.48 8.82 1.44
N TYR A 273 -3.96 7.98 0.54
CA TYR A 273 -4.71 7.49 -0.61
C TYR A 273 -6.01 6.77 -0.23
N GLN A 274 -5.98 5.89 0.77
CA GLN A 274 -7.17 5.14 1.21
C GLN A 274 -8.17 6.05 1.95
N LEU A 275 -7.68 6.97 2.76
CA LEU A 275 -8.53 7.91 3.48
C LEU A 275 -9.21 8.93 2.53
N GLU A 276 -8.50 9.42 1.50
CA GLU A 276 -9.13 10.26 0.45
C GLU A 276 -10.26 9.51 -0.27
N ARG A 277 -10.06 8.23 -0.59
CA ARG A 277 -11.11 7.39 -1.18
C ARG A 277 -12.30 7.16 -0.24
N ALA A 278 -12.07 7.20 1.06
CA ALA A 278 -13.11 7.15 2.10
C ALA A 278 -13.78 8.52 2.35
N GLY A 279 -13.36 9.58 1.63
CA GLY A 279 -13.94 10.91 1.71
C GLY A 279 -13.20 11.89 2.63
N ALA A 280 -12.05 11.50 3.20
CA ALA A 280 -11.23 12.43 3.97
C ALA A 280 -10.57 13.46 3.05
N ARG A 281 -10.40 14.68 3.55
CA ARG A 281 -9.66 15.77 2.91
C ARG A 281 -8.39 16.05 3.70
N PHE A 282 -7.30 16.36 3.01
CA PHE A 282 -6.01 16.66 3.64
C PHE A 282 -5.63 18.13 3.47
N ASN A 283 -5.01 18.68 4.50
CA ASN A 283 -4.28 19.95 4.44
C ASN A 283 -2.87 19.67 3.92
N TRP A 284 -2.69 19.69 2.60
CA TRP A 284 -1.40 19.38 1.95
C TRP A 284 -0.29 20.38 2.26
N ASP A 285 -0.62 21.61 2.74
CA ASP A 285 0.38 22.59 3.20
C ASP A 285 1.05 22.13 4.50
N SER A 286 0.44 21.21 5.23
CA SER A 286 1.00 20.59 6.44
C SER A 286 1.89 19.37 6.14
N ALA A 287 1.99 18.96 4.87
CA ALA A 287 2.69 17.74 4.51
C ALA A 287 4.21 17.84 4.76
N GLY A 288 4.72 16.87 5.51
CA GLY A 288 6.15 16.67 5.69
C GLY A 288 6.62 15.40 4.97
N TYR A 289 7.79 15.47 4.35
CA TYR A 289 8.32 14.36 3.54
C TYR A 289 9.63 13.84 4.11
N ASN A 290 9.92 12.59 3.84
CA ASN A 290 11.22 11.97 4.04
C ASN A 290 12.20 12.41 2.94
N PRO A 291 13.54 12.25 3.14
CA PRO A 291 14.53 12.59 2.11
C PRO A 291 14.35 11.84 0.78
N ASP A 292 13.70 10.69 0.80
CA ASP A 292 13.37 9.89 -0.38
C ASP A 292 12.04 10.30 -1.07
N GLY A 293 11.43 11.40 -0.62
CA GLY A 293 10.21 11.98 -1.18
C GLY A 293 8.91 11.32 -0.73
N ARG A 294 8.95 10.29 0.12
CA ARG A 294 7.73 9.67 0.68
C ARG A 294 7.12 10.56 1.77
N LEU A 295 5.80 10.57 1.83
CA LEU A 295 5.06 11.29 2.84
C LEU A 295 5.38 10.73 4.24
N ARG A 296 5.75 11.62 5.16
CA ARG A 296 6.08 11.30 6.55
C ARG A 296 4.95 11.66 7.51
N VAL A 297 4.30 12.79 7.26
CA VAL A 297 3.20 13.31 8.09
C VAL A 297 2.30 14.20 7.25
N VAL A 298 0.99 14.17 7.53
CA VAL A 298 0.02 15.10 6.94
C VAL A 298 -1.20 15.20 7.85
N TYR A 299 -1.76 16.42 7.99
CA TYR A 299 -3.01 16.67 8.75
C TYR A 299 -4.24 16.49 7.86
N LEU A 300 -5.34 16.01 8.45
CA LEU A 300 -6.65 16.15 7.85
C LEU A 300 -7.03 17.63 7.79
N GLN A 301 -7.85 17.99 6.80
CA GLN A 301 -8.40 19.35 6.64
C GLN A 301 -9.41 19.66 7.75
N ASP A 302 -10.21 18.67 8.12
CA ASP A 302 -11.32 18.82 9.04
C ASP A 302 -10.95 18.27 10.44
N GLU A 303 -11.37 18.98 11.48
CA GLU A 303 -11.25 18.49 12.85
C GLU A 303 -12.23 17.35 13.14
N ILE A 304 -11.86 16.45 14.01
CA ILE A 304 -12.72 15.39 14.55
C ILE A 304 -12.91 15.66 16.04
N GLY A 305 -14.12 16.02 16.45
CA GLY A 305 -14.43 16.32 17.86
C GLY A 305 -13.64 17.50 18.44
N GLY A 306 -13.27 18.49 17.62
CA GLY A 306 -12.46 19.63 18.03
C GLY A 306 -10.95 19.34 18.08
N PHE A 307 -10.49 18.15 17.61
CA PHE A 307 -9.08 17.84 17.47
C PHE A 307 -8.67 17.85 15.99
N ALA A 308 -7.55 18.48 15.69
CA ALA A 308 -6.87 18.24 14.44
C ALA A 308 -6.32 16.80 14.43
N VAL A 309 -6.44 16.09 13.32
CA VAL A 309 -5.93 14.73 13.22
C VAL A 309 -4.83 14.69 12.18
N HIS A 310 -3.69 14.10 12.51
CA HIS A 310 -2.63 13.86 11.54
C HIS A 310 -2.25 12.39 11.45
N ILE A 311 -1.86 12.00 10.25
CA ILE A 311 -1.29 10.67 9.99
C ILE A 311 0.22 10.83 9.93
N LEU A 312 0.95 9.94 10.61
CA LEU A 312 2.41 9.93 10.58
C LEU A 312 2.97 8.52 10.37
N GLN A 313 4.21 8.47 9.88
CA GLN A 313 4.92 7.21 9.64
C GLN A 313 5.29 6.53 10.98
N LYS A 314 5.06 5.22 11.08
CA LYS A 314 5.56 4.38 12.19
C LYS A 314 7.06 4.35 12.27
#